data_66d668fcb3b020b08b2a13ab3e07ebff
#
_entry.id   66d668fcb3b020b08b2a13ab3e07ebff
#
_cell.length_a   1.000
_cell.length_b   1.000
_cell.length_c   1.000
_cell.angle_alpha   90.00
_cell.angle_beta   90.00
_cell.angle_gamma   90.00
#
_symmetry.space_group_name_H-M   'P 1'
#
loop_
_entity.id
_entity.type
_entity.pdbx_description
1 polymer ?
#
loop_
_entity_poly.entity_id
_entity_poly.type
_entity_poly.pdbx_seq_one_letter_code
_entity_poly.pdbx_strand_id
1 'polypeptide(L)'
;MINLERTAVGKAIFAFLLALAVSSYYFPFGFSFLPEALNTKQILGVLGIIVFMMNCIRDRAMYWHKYVGVSCFLACVFSVWCFICCVYNGTEDYAYAKYFLSFFVWMGGAYGLVSLIRANHGKPVDLPMITKYLTGACVLQCAFVMLVAYVPWFQNMVDTYIVQDTTARELDRMYGIGCSLDSGGVRFCTVLILIAHQLATNKEVTSSKKATYLYIGAFLIISIIGNMVARTTTVGMLLGLGYMAITIGLAHRAVLTRRQVIFWSVFLVLLAVMIGLGVYFYNNDASMRSNFRFAFEAFFNYVEKGEFSTDSSDVLLERMWIWPWTGDGWIFGYGLFEWGNWYQYGIQTDIGYCRFTLYCGLVGLALFGLYFIYNATVVARKFRDARLLALILVVLTFAIWIKVSTDIFQLYALLFCIIGDYELEELEAEAALEE
;
A
#
# COMPACT_ATOMS: atom_id res chain seq x y z
N MET A 1 28.77 3.84 17.28
CA MET A 1 27.39 3.96 17.79
C MET A 1 27.34 5.14 18.75
N ILE A 2 26.58 6.19 18.42
CA ILE A 2 26.37 7.31 19.33
C ILE A 2 25.36 6.80 20.37
N ASN A 3 25.87 6.39 21.52
CA ASN A 3 25.07 6.05 22.70
C ASN A 3 24.60 7.38 23.33
N LEU A 4 23.65 8.02 22.69
CA LEU A 4 22.90 9.08 23.32
C LEU A 4 21.98 8.39 24.34
N GLU A 5 22.26 8.56 25.62
CA GLU A 5 21.26 8.37 26.67
C GLU A 5 20.09 9.30 26.35
N ARG A 6 19.15 8.79 25.57
CA ARG A 6 17.99 9.57 25.13
C ARG A 6 17.11 9.79 26.35
N THR A 7 16.95 11.02 26.75
CA THR A 7 15.90 11.43 27.69
C THR A 7 14.54 10.92 27.20
N ALA A 8 13.59 10.72 28.11
CA ALA A 8 12.23 10.26 27.72
C ALA A 8 11.61 11.16 26.62
N VAL A 9 11.87 12.47 26.68
CA VAL A 9 11.46 13.45 25.69
C VAL A 9 12.16 13.21 24.35
N GLY A 10 13.47 12.96 24.33
CA GLY A 10 14.22 12.67 23.11
C GLY A 10 13.75 11.40 22.42
N LYS A 11 13.40 10.34 23.18
CA LYS A 11 12.81 9.10 22.64
C LYS A 11 11.43 9.35 22.03
N ALA A 12 10.59 10.17 22.67
CA ALA A 12 9.26 10.51 22.13
C ALA A 12 9.36 11.31 20.85
N ILE A 13 10.23 12.32 20.78
CA ILE A 13 10.48 13.12 19.56
C ILE A 13 10.99 12.22 18.44
N PHE A 14 11.95 11.34 18.70
CA PHE A 14 12.47 10.44 17.69
C PHE A 14 11.41 9.46 17.17
N ALA A 15 10.59 8.89 18.06
CA ALA A 15 9.50 8.01 17.68
C ALA A 15 8.44 8.73 16.83
N PHE A 16 8.16 10.01 17.14
CA PHE A 16 7.27 10.84 16.34
C PHE A 16 7.86 11.12 14.93
N LEU A 17 9.12 11.51 14.85
CA LEU A 17 9.80 11.74 13.56
C LEU A 17 9.87 10.46 12.73
N LEU A 18 10.10 9.31 13.36
CA LEU A 18 10.10 8.01 12.70
C LEU A 18 8.69 7.67 12.17
N ALA A 19 7.64 7.92 12.94
CA ALA A 19 6.26 7.70 12.49
C ALA A 19 5.91 8.61 11.29
N LEU A 20 6.36 9.87 11.29
CA LEU A 20 6.22 10.77 10.15
C LEU A 20 6.99 10.27 8.93
N ALA A 21 8.22 9.77 9.09
CA ALA A 21 9.01 9.23 8.00
C ALA A 21 8.33 8.00 7.38
N VAL A 22 7.80 7.08 8.20
CA VAL A 22 7.04 5.91 7.74
C VAL A 22 5.77 6.36 7.00
N SER A 23 5.02 7.33 7.55
CA SER A 23 3.83 7.87 6.89
C SER A 23 4.18 8.53 5.54
N SER A 24 5.24 9.34 5.48
CA SER A 24 5.68 10.03 4.27
C SER A 24 6.26 9.10 3.20
N TYR A 25 6.84 7.96 3.60
CA TYR A 25 7.23 6.90 2.68
C TYR A 25 6.01 6.19 2.11
N TYR A 26 5.07 5.81 2.99
CA TYR A 26 3.95 4.98 2.60
C TYR A 26 2.84 5.77 1.89
N PHE A 27 2.66 7.04 2.25
CA PHE A 27 1.77 8.02 1.62
C PHE A 27 2.59 9.22 1.15
N PRO A 28 3.29 9.11 0.01
CA PRO A 28 4.14 10.18 -0.48
C PRO A 28 3.34 11.39 -0.95
N PHE A 29 3.88 12.56 -0.69
CA PHE A 29 3.35 13.85 -1.10
C PHE A 29 4.47 14.83 -1.46
N GLY A 30 4.16 15.84 -2.25
CA GLY A 30 5.04 16.96 -2.54
C GLY A 30 4.80 18.14 -1.60
N PHE A 31 5.73 19.09 -1.58
CA PHE A 31 5.54 20.39 -0.95
C PHE A 31 5.44 21.47 -2.02
N SER A 32 4.51 22.43 -1.86
CA SER A 32 4.28 23.50 -2.84
C SER A 32 5.48 24.44 -3.04
N PHE A 33 6.39 24.49 -2.07
CA PHE A 33 7.63 25.27 -2.12
C PHE A 33 8.83 24.49 -2.71
N LEU A 34 8.64 23.21 -3.06
CA LEU A 34 9.64 22.37 -3.73
C LEU A 34 9.24 22.08 -5.18
N PRO A 35 10.20 21.82 -6.08
CA PRO A 35 9.89 21.34 -7.41
C PRO A 35 9.05 20.06 -7.37
N GLU A 36 8.11 19.88 -8.30
CA GLU A 36 7.22 18.70 -8.37
C GLU A 36 7.98 17.36 -8.39
N ALA A 37 9.19 17.35 -8.98
CA ALA A 37 10.05 16.17 -8.99
C ALA A 37 10.58 15.77 -7.62
N LEU A 38 10.51 16.64 -6.60
CA LEU A 38 11.02 16.40 -5.24
C LEU A 38 9.88 16.18 -4.25
N ASN A 39 9.21 15.05 -4.36
CA ASN A 39 8.28 14.61 -3.33
C ASN A 39 8.96 13.77 -2.23
N THR A 40 8.23 13.45 -1.17
CA THR A 40 8.76 12.69 -0.03
C THR A 40 9.28 11.31 -0.42
N LYS A 41 8.74 10.67 -1.45
CA LYS A 41 9.23 9.39 -1.99
C LYS A 41 10.67 9.52 -2.49
N GLN A 42 10.95 10.54 -3.32
CA GLN A 42 12.28 10.77 -3.87
C GLN A 42 13.28 11.18 -2.78
N ILE A 43 12.87 12.09 -1.88
CA ILE A 43 13.72 12.54 -0.77
C ILE A 43 14.14 11.35 0.11
N LEU A 44 13.20 10.53 0.56
CA LEU A 44 13.48 9.36 1.38
C LEU A 44 14.27 8.30 0.60
N GLY A 45 13.99 8.13 -0.70
CA GLY A 45 14.74 7.24 -1.58
C GLY A 45 16.22 7.61 -1.66
N VAL A 46 16.52 8.87 -1.96
CA VAL A 46 17.90 9.37 -2.04
C VAL A 46 18.60 9.29 -0.69
N LEU A 47 17.95 9.73 0.40
CA LEU A 47 18.52 9.62 1.74
C LEU A 47 18.82 8.16 2.13
N GLY A 48 17.94 7.24 1.80
CA GLY A 48 18.16 5.82 2.08
C GLY A 48 19.30 5.21 1.25
N ILE A 49 19.46 5.62 -0.02
CA ILE A 49 20.61 5.22 -0.84
C ILE A 49 21.92 5.76 -0.24
N ILE A 50 21.93 7.02 0.23
CA ILE A 50 23.10 7.59 0.91
C ILE A 50 23.45 6.78 2.16
N VAL A 51 22.45 6.45 3.00
CA VAL A 51 22.65 5.62 4.20
C VAL A 51 23.18 4.24 3.82
N PHE A 52 22.67 3.61 2.77
CA PHE A 52 23.19 2.35 2.25
C PHE A 52 24.67 2.45 1.84
N MET A 53 25.03 3.47 1.07
CA MET A 53 26.42 3.68 0.64
C MET A 53 27.35 3.95 1.83
N MET A 54 26.89 4.73 2.81
CA MET A 54 27.67 4.98 4.04
C MET A 54 27.92 3.70 4.84
N ASN A 55 26.91 2.82 4.95
CA ASN A 55 27.06 1.53 5.60
C ASN A 55 28.06 0.64 4.84
N CYS A 56 27.94 0.54 3.51
CA CYS A 56 28.89 -0.21 2.69
C CYS A 56 30.35 0.28 2.86
N ILE A 57 30.59 1.59 2.94
CA ILE A 57 31.90 2.18 3.16
C ILE A 57 32.41 1.85 4.58
N ARG A 58 31.54 1.99 5.58
CA ARG A 58 31.91 1.72 6.99
C ARG A 58 32.28 0.26 7.19
N ASP A 59 31.46 -0.64 6.67
CA ASP A 59 31.61 -2.09 6.89
C ASP A 59 32.58 -2.72 5.87
N ARG A 60 33.09 -1.92 4.92
CA ARG A 60 34.00 -2.34 3.82
C ARG A 60 33.47 -3.54 3.05
N ALA A 61 32.16 -3.73 3.04
CA ALA A 61 31.45 -4.81 2.38
C ALA A 61 30.19 -4.29 1.72
N MET A 62 29.81 -4.88 0.60
CA MET A 62 28.54 -4.62 -0.06
C MET A 62 27.74 -5.92 -0.04
N TYR A 63 26.70 -5.95 0.77
CA TYR A 63 25.82 -7.09 0.82
C TYR A 63 24.77 -6.97 -0.29
N TRP A 64 24.87 -7.87 -1.26
CA TRP A 64 23.94 -7.94 -2.38
C TRP A 64 23.14 -9.24 -2.33
N HIS A 65 21.87 -9.12 -2.01
CA HIS A 65 20.98 -10.28 -1.97
C HIS A 65 20.54 -10.67 -3.37
N LYS A 66 20.78 -11.92 -3.74
CA LYS A 66 20.46 -12.47 -5.06
C LYS A 66 19.00 -12.24 -5.47
N TYR A 67 18.06 -12.35 -4.54
CA TYR A 67 16.64 -12.14 -4.85
C TYR A 67 16.31 -10.67 -5.16
N VAL A 68 16.99 -9.70 -4.53
CA VAL A 68 16.86 -8.28 -4.87
C VAL A 68 17.43 -8.02 -6.26
N GLY A 69 18.56 -8.64 -6.60
CA GLY A 69 19.16 -8.56 -7.93
C GLY A 69 18.25 -9.07 -9.03
N VAL A 70 17.60 -10.21 -8.81
CA VAL A 70 16.63 -10.74 -9.80
C VAL A 70 15.39 -9.84 -9.89
N SER A 71 14.89 -9.30 -8.77
CA SER A 71 13.79 -8.34 -8.79
C SER A 71 14.16 -7.06 -9.57
N CYS A 72 15.36 -6.52 -9.35
CA CYS A 72 15.91 -5.41 -10.11
C CYS A 72 16.00 -5.72 -11.61
N PHE A 73 16.53 -6.90 -11.95
CA PHE A 73 16.63 -7.35 -13.34
C PHE A 73 15.26 -7.41 -14.03
N LEU A 74 14.25 -7.97 -13.37
CA LEU A 74 12.88 -8.03 -13.91
C LEU A 74 12.28 -6.63 -14.08
N ALA A 75 12.51 -5.72 -13.14
CA ALA A 75 12.09 -4.33 -13.27
C ALA A 75 12.78 -3.63 -14.46
N CYS A 76 14.09 -3.88 -14.68
CA CYS A 76 14.82 -3.39 -15.84
C CYS A 76 14.28 -3.97 -17.15
N VAL A 77 14.04 -5.27 -17.23
CA VAL A 77 13.47 -5.92 -18.42
C VAL A 77 12.11 -5.31 -18.77
N PHE A 78 11.24 -5.12 -17.78
CA PHE A 78 9.96 -4.44 -17.99
C PHE A 78 10.14 -3.00 -18.50
N SER A 79 11.04 -2.22 -17.88
CA SER A 79 11.34 -0.84 -18.29
C SER A 79 11.87 -0.75 -19.72
N VAL A 80 12.80 -1.65 -20.09
CA VAL A 80 13.35 -1.73 -21.45
C VAL A 80 12.25 -2.08 -22.46
N TRP A 81 11.37 -3.02 -22.12
CA TRP A 81 10.22 -3.33 -22.97
C TRP A 81 9.32 -2.12 -23.19
N CYS A 82 8.96 -1.42 -22.11
CA CYS A 82 8.16 -0.19 -22.21
C CYS A 82 8.86 0.89 -23.06
N PHE A 83 10.19 1.03 -22.93
CA PHE A 83 10.95 1.96 -23.77
C PHE A 83 10.91 1.55 -25.25
N ILE A 84 11.03 0.26 -25.57
CA ILE A 84 10.90 -0.25 -26.93
C ILE A 84 9.52 0.09 -27.49
N CYS A 85 8.44 -0.07 -26.68
CA CYS A 85 7.08 0.28 -27.09
C CYS A 85 6.94 1.78 -27.41
N CYS A 86 7.53 2.66 -26.60
CA CYS A 86 7.53 4.10 -26.88
C CYS A 86 8.28 4.43 -28.16
N VAL A 87 9.47 3.86 -28.37
CA VAL A 87 10.27 4.07 -29.60
C VAL A 87 9.54 3.54 -30.84
N TYR A 88 8.94 2.35 -30.74
CA TYR A 88 8.18 1.74 -31.83
C TYR A 88 7.01 2.62 -32.30
N ASN A 89 6.31 3.24 -31.35
CA ASN A 89 5.15 4.09 -31.63
C ASN A 89 5.54 5.58 -31.81
N GLY A 90 6.81 5.96 -31.65
CA GLY A 90 7.26 7.35 -31.76
C GLY A 90 6.67 8.27 -30.67
N THR A 91 6.44 7.74 -29.46
CA THR A 91 5.89 8.49 -28.31
C THR A 91 6.96 8.85 -27.31
N GLU A 92 6.71 9.89 -26.49
CA GLU A 92 7.61 10.35 -25.42
C GLU A 92 7.03 10.09 -24.01
N ASP A 93 5.99 9.27 -23.90
CA ASP A 93 5.36 8.91 -22.64
C ASP A 93 6.17 7.80 -21.91
N TYR A 94 7.22 8.18 -21.22
CA TYR A 94 8.13 7.25 -20.52
C TYR A 94 7.63 6.87 -19.11
N ALA A 95 6.35 6.89 -18.83
CA ALA A 95 5.80 6.63 -17.49
C ALA A 95 6.34 5.33 -16.88
N TYR A 96 6.21 4.21 -17.58
CA TYR A 96 6.74 2.92 -17.11
C TYR A 96 8.11 2.53 -17.70
N ALA A 97 8.57 3.20 -18.74
CA ALA A 97 9.96 3.05 -19.20
C ALA A 97 10.98 3.48 -18.12
N LYS A 98 10.56 4.34 -17.19
CA LYS A 98 11.36 4.78 -16.02
C LYS A 98 11.08 3.93 -14.76
N TYR A 99 10.40 2.79 -14.85
CA TYR A 99 10.01 2.01 -13.67
C TYR A 99 11.20 1.50 -12.84
N PHE A 100 12.33 1.19 -13.49
CA PHE A 100 13.57 0.83 -12.80
C PHE A 100 14.08 1.93 -11.85
N LEU A 101 13.88 3.22 -12.16
CA LEU A 101 14.19 4.31 -11.23
C LEU A 101 13.26 4.26 -10.01
N SER A 102 11.97 3.99 -10.23
CA SER A 102 11.02 3.80 -9.12
C SER A 102 11.41 2.62 -8.22
N PHE A 103 11.95 1.53 -8.80
CA PHE A 103 12.51 0.42 -8.02
C PHE A 103 13.59 0.90 -7.04
N PHE A 104 14.62 1.62 -7.53
CA PHE A 104 15.70 2.12 -6.67
C PHE A 104 15.22 3.13 -5.63
N VAL A 105 14.29 4.01 -5.99
CA VAL A 105 13.73 4.99 -5.06
C VAL A 105 12.96 4.30 -3.93
N TRP A 106 12.11 3.31 -4.25
CA TRP A 106 11.39 2.56 -3.21
C TRP A 106 12.31 1.70 -2.36
N MET A 107 13.30 1.02 -2.96
CA MET A 107 14.29 0.23 -2.23
C MET A 107 15.15 1.10 -1.32
N GLY A 108 15.64 2.24 -1.81
CA GLY A 108 16.41 3.19 -1.00
C GLY A 108 15.61 3.69 0.19
N GLY A 109 14.38 4.17 -0.04
CA GLY A 109 13.51 4.63 1.03
C GLY A 109 13.20 3.55 2.06
N ALA A 110 12.91 2.32 1.61
CA ALA A 110 12.71 1.16 2.49
C ALA A 110 13.95 0.85 3.33
N TYR A 111 15.13 0.84 2.71
CA TYR A 111 16.40 0.60 3.41
C TYR A 111 16.65 1.66 4.49
N GLY A 112 16.47 2.94 4.15
CA GLY A 112 16.61 4.04 5.11
C GLY A 112 15.68 3.89 6.30
N LEU A 113 14.39 3.57 6.05
CA LEU A 113 13.40 3.37 7.11
C LEU A 113 13.70 2.16 7.98
N VAL A 114 14.01 1.01 7.39
CA VAL A 114 14.35 -0.21 8.14
C VAL A 114 15.59 0.05 9.01
N SER A 115 16.62 0.73 8.48
CA SER A 115 17.82 1.13 9.23
C SER A 115 17.48 2.05 10.42
N LEU A 116 16.57 3.02 10.24
CA LEU A 116 16.13 3.90 11.33
C LEU A 116 15.32 3.15 12.40
N ILE A 117 14.44 2.23 11.99
CA ILE A 117 13.65 1.40 12.91
C ILE A 117 14.59 0.48 13.70
N ARG A 118 15.55 -0.19 13.02
CA ARG A 118 16.58 -1.02 13.66
C ARG A 118 17.38 -0.21 14.68
N ALA A 119 17.85 0.98 14.32
CA ALA A 119 18.58 1.86 15.24
C ALA A 119 17.74 2.30 16.45
N ASN A 120 16.43 2.46 16.29
CA ASN A 120 15.52 2.80 17.40
C ASN A 120 15.29 1.65 18.37
N HIS A 121 15.14 0.44 17.85
CA HIS A 121 14.81 -0.75 18.65
C HIS A 121 16.03 -1.55 19.10
N GLY A 122 17.20 -1.35 18.48
CA GLY A 122 18.43 -2.08 18.78
C GLY A 122 18.38 -3.57 18.44
N LYS A 123 17.48 -3.96 17.52
CA LYS A 123 17.29 -5.35 17.07
C LYS A 123 16.82 -5.35 15.60
N PRO A 124 16.99 -6.47 14.87
CA PRO A 124 16.47 -6.62 13.53
C PRO A 124 14.98 -6.31 13.43
N VAL A 125 14.60 -5.77 12.28
CA VAL A 125 13.21 -5.39 12.02
C VAL A 125 12.46 -6.59 11.48
N ASP A 126 11.38 -6.97 12.13
CA ASP A 126 10.53 -8.10 11.75
C ASP A 126 9.21 -7.66 11.10
N LEU A 127 8.52 -8.61 10.47
CA LEU A 127 7.23 -8.37 9.83
C LEU A 127 6.17 -7.82 10.82
N PRO A 128 6.05 -8.31 12.08
CA PRO A 128 5.21 -7.70 13.09
C PRO A 128 5.53 -6.23 13.36
N MET A 129 6.80 -5.88 13.43
CA MET A 129 7.24 -4.51 13.73
C MET A 129 6.87 -3.57 12.57
N ILE A 130 7.17 -3.93 11.32
CA ILE A 130 6.78 -3.14 10.15
C ILE A 130 5.26 -3.01 10.06
N THR A 131 4.52 -4.10 10.29
CA THR A 131 3.04 -4.05 10.29
C THR A 131 2.53 -3.06 11.33
N LYS A 132 3.13 -3.02 12.52
CA LYS A 132 2.77 -2.07 13.57
C LYS A 132 2.97 -0.62 13.11
N TYR A 133 4.10 -0.30 12.47
CA TYR A 133 4.38 1.04 11.95
C TYR A 133 3.43 1.42 10.82
N LEU A 134 3.19 0.53 9.86
CA LEU A 134 2.26 0.76 8.75
C LEU A 134 0.81 0.90 9.24
N THR A 135 0.40 0.09 10.22
CA THR A 135 -0.92 0.23 10.87
C THR A 135 -1.06 1.60 11.53
N GLY A 136 -0.03 2.02 12.28
CA GLY A 136 0.00 3.35 12.89
C GLY A 136 -0.07 4.48 11.85
N ALA A 137 0.67 4.37 10.75
CA ALA A 137 0.63 5.34 9.65
C ALA A 137 -0.76 5.41 9.00
N CYS A 138 -1.42 4.27 8.76
CA CYS A 138 -2.77 4.25 8.19
C CYS A 138 -3.82 4.83 9.15
N VAL A 139 -3.75 4.52 10.46
CA VAL A 139 -4.65 5.12 11.45
C VAL A 139 -4.41 6.64 11.56
N LEU A 140 -3.15 7.08 11.50
CA LEU A 140 -2.81 8.51 11.47
C LEU A 140 -3.38 9.18 10.20
N GLN A 141 -3.30 8.54 9.05
CA GLN A 141 -3.91 9.05 7.82
C GLN A 141 -5.43 9.12 7.93
N CYS A 142 -6.08 8.13 8.54
CA CYS A 142 -7.52 8.21 8.84
C CYS A 142 -7.85 9.43 9.72
N ALA A 143 -7.02 9.74 10.71
CA ALA A 143 -7.18 10.96 11.53
C ALA A 143 -6.98 12.23 10.69
N PHE A 144 -5.97 12.27 9.79
CA PHE A 144 -5.77 13.41 8.89
C PHE A 144 -6.94 13.59 7.92
N VAL A 145 -7.49 12.51 7.38
CA VAL A 145 -8.70 12.55 6.54
C VAL A 145 -9.85 13.22 7.27
N MET A 146 -10.08 12.86 8.53
CA MET A 146 -11.11 13.48 9.36
C MET A 146 -10.81 14.94 9.67
N LEU A 147 -9.55 15.28 9.97
CA LEU A 147 -9.15 16.66 10.21
C LEU A 147 -9.30 17.54 8.97
N VAL A 148 -8.93 17.06 7.79
CA VAL A 148 -9.13 17.78 6.52
C VAL A 148 -10.63 18.01 6.27
N ALA A 149 -11.46 17.00 6.51
CA ALA A 149 -12.90 17.11 6.26
C ALA A 149 -13.65 18.05 7.21
N TYR A 150 -13.20 18.18 8.48
CA TYR A 150 -13.98 18.88 9.53
C TYR A 150 -13.29 20.09 10.14
N VAL A 151 -12.01 20.32 9.85
CA VAL A 151 -11.24 21.42 10.45
C VAL A 151 -10.74 22.36 9.33
N PRO A 152 -11.46 23.47 9.01
CA PRO A 152 -11.16 24.31 7.86
C PRO A 152 -9.73 24.89 7.83
N TRP A 153 -9.17 25.27 8.98
CA TRP A 153 -7.79 25.76 9.03
C TRP A 153 -6.77 24.66 8.66
N PHE A 154 -7.03 23.40 9.05
CA PHE A 154 -6.17 22.28 8.71
C PHE A 154 -6.29 21.93 7.22
N GLN A 155 -7.51 21.94 6.67
CA GLN A 155 -7.74 21.80 5.24
C GLN A 155 -6.98 22.85 4.45
N ASN A 156 -7.13 24.14 4.80
CA ASN A 156 -6.43 25.24 4.13
C ASN A 156 -4.90 25.09 4.20
N MET A 157 -4.38 24.63 5.35
CA MET A 157 -2.95 24.35 5.50
C MET A 157 -2.49 23.23 4.56
N VAL A 158 -3.22 22.11 4.51
CA VAL A 158 -2.90 21.00 3.62
C VAL A 158 -2.97 21.45 2.16
N ASP A 159 -4.04 22.13 1.76
CA ASP A 159 -4.26 22.58 0.39
C ASP A 159 -3.26 23.65 -0.09
N THR A 160 -2.67 24.40 0.86
CA THR A 160 -1.67 25.44 0.54
C THR A 160 -0.26 24.86 0.41
N TYR A 161 0.12 23.96 1.30
CA TYR A 161 1.51 23.51 1.42
C TYR A 161 1.78 22.14 0.85
N ILE A 162 0.75 21.30 0.64
CA ILE A 162 0.91 19.92 0.16
C ILE A 162 0.44 19.83 -1.29
N VAL A 163 1.36 19.43 -2.17
CA VAL A 163 1.04 19.10 -3.56
C VAL A 163 0.57 17.66 -3.61
N GLN A 164 -0.68 17.48 -3.96
CA GLN A 164 -1.31 16.18 -4.17
C GLN A 164 -2.38 16.30 -5.25
N ASP A 165 -2.89 15.15 -5.71
CA ASP A 165 -3.93 15.12 -6.72
C ASP A 165 -5.20 15.88 -6.26
N THR A 166 -5.57 16.91 -6.99
CA THR A 166 -6.73 17.76 -6.69
C THR A 166 -8.05 17.11 -7.08
N THR A 167 -8.02 16.02 -7.85
CA THR A 167 -9.22 15.32 -8.34
C THR A 167 -10.14 14.87 -7.19
N ALA A 168 -9.57 14.49 -6.04
CA ALA A 168 -10.38 14.13 -4.88
C ALA A 168 -11.25 15.30 -4.40
N ARG A 169 -10.70 16.53 -4.42
CA ARG A 169 -11.42 17.76 -4.06
C ARG A 169 -12.49 18.10 -5.09
N GLU A 170 -12.15 18.00 -6.36
CA GLU A 170 -13.09 18.28 -7.48
C GLU A 170 -14.27 17.29 -7.47
N LEU A 171 -14.05 16.07 -7.00
CA LEU A 171 -15.07 15.04 -6.86
C LEU A 171 -15.76 15.04 -5.48
N ASP A 172 -15.49 16.03 -4.64
CA ASP A 172 -16.01 16.14 -3.24
C ASP A 172 -15.78 14.86 -2.41
N ARG A 173 -14.58 14.26 -2.57
CA ARG A 173 -14.17 13.05 -1.84
C ARG A 173 -13.24 13.38 -0.69
N MET A 174 -13.31 12.58 0.37
CA MET A 174 -12.38 12.70 1.50
C MET A 174 -10.95 12.37 1.07
N TYR A 175 -9.97 13.12 1.60
CA TYR A 175 -8.54 12.90 1.37
C TYR A 175 -7.74 13.25 2.62
N GLY A 176 -6.51 12.70 2.70
CA GLY A 176 -5.54 12.98 3.74
C GLY A 176 -4.27 13.62 3.18
N ILE A 177 -3.15 13.50 3.87
CA ILE A 177 -1.85 13.99 3.42
C ILE A 177 -1.16 12.90 2.57
N GLY A 178 -1.09 13.09 1.25
CA GLY A 178 -0.59 12.08 0.32
C GLY A 178 -1.48 10.84 0.22
N CYS A 179 -2.70 10.92 0.73
CA CYS A 179 -3.67 9.84 0.77
C CYS A 179 -4.97 10.30 0.13
N SER A 180 -5.15 10.00 -1.14
CA SER A 180 -6.32 10.36 -1.93
C SER A 180 -6.65 9.25 -2.93
N LEU A 181 -7.89 9.16 -3.33
CA LEU A 181 -8.39 8.30 -4.40
C LEU A 181 -7.87 6.84 -4.29
N ASP A 182 -7.80 6.15 -5.41
CA ASP A 182 -7.44 4.73 -5.47
C ASP A 182 -6.00 4.46 -5.00
N SER A 183 -5.08 5.42 -5.14
CA SER A 183 -3.71 5.28 -4.65
C SER A 183 -3.64 5.17 -3.11
N GLY A 184 -4.47 5.93 -2.41
CA GLY A 184 -4.66 5.81 -0.96
C GLY A 184 -5.37 4.52 -0.59
N GLY A 185 -6.45 4.17 -1.32
CA GLY A 185 -7.21 2.95 -1.12
C GLY A 185 -6.37 1.68 -1.21
N VAL A 186 -5.50 1.57 -2.22
CA VAL A 186 -4.59 0.41 -2.38
C VAL A 186 -3.61 0.28 -1.22
N ARG A 187 -3.11 1.38 -0.67
CA ARG A 187 -2.25 1.35 0.52
C ARG A 187 -3.01 0.87 1.76
N PHE A 188 -4.25 1.30 1.94
CA PHE A 188 -5.12 0.75 2.98
C PHE A 188 -5.37 -0.74 2.78
N CYS A 189 -5.61 -1.23 1.54
CA CYS A 189 -5.78 -2.65 1.25
C CYS A 189 -4.63 -3.50 1.77
N THR A 190 -3.39 -3.11 1.45
CA THR A 190 -2.21 -3.89 1.86
C THR A 190 -2.08 -3.96 3.37
N VAL A 191 -2.36 -2.85 4.09
CA VAL A 191 -2.26 -2.83 5.56
C VAL A 191 -3.40 -3.59 6.22
N LEU A 192 -4.63 -3.58 5.68
CA LEU A 192 -5.72 -4.42 6.16
C LEU A 192 -5.37 -5.91 6.08
N ILE A 193 -4.73 -6.35 4.99
CA ILE A 193 -4.26 -7.74 4.85
C ILE A 193 -3.12 -8.03 5.86
N LEU A 194 -2.19 -7.10 6.07
CA LEU A 194 -1.13 -7.26 7.08
C LEU A 194 -1.71 -7.33 8.51
N ILE A 195 -2.70 -6.51 8.85
CA ILE A 195 -3.40 -6.58 10.14
C ILE A 195 -4.06 -7.94 10.32
N ALA A 196 -4.76 -8.43 9.28
CA ALA A 196 -5.40 -9.75 9.30
C ALA A 196 -4.37 -10.87 9.53
N HIS A 197 -3.20 -10.78 8.88
CA HIS A 197 -2.09 -11.70 9.11
C HIS A 197 -1.61 -11.68 10.57
N GLN A 198 -1.40 -10.48 11.16
CA GLN A 198 -0.97 -10.37 12.57
C GLN A 198 -2.01 -10.94 13.55
N LEU A 199 -3.29 -10.64 13.34
CA LEU A 199 -4.38 -11.17 14.17
C LEU A 199 -4.49 -12.70 14.09
N ALA A 200 -4.10 -13.29 12.96
CA ALA A 200 -4.19 -14.73 12.74
C ALA A 200 -2.95 -15.51 13.21
N THR A 201 -1.75 -14.98 13.02
CA THR A 201 -0.50 -15.75 13.14
C THR A 201 0.41 -15.29 14.27
N ASN A 202 0.39 -14.00 14.66
CA ASN A 202 1.30 -13.47 15.66
C ASN A 202 0.87 -13.87 17.07
N LYS A 203 1.70 -14.67 17.75
CA LYS A 203 1.45 -15.16 19.10
C LYS A 203 1.41 -14.03 20.15
N GLU A 204 2.23 -12.99 20.00
CA GLU A 204 2.25 -11.85 20.93
C GLU A 204 0.94 -11.06 20.84
N VAL A 205 0.46 -10.80 19.62
CA VAL A 205 -0.82 -10.12 19.39
C VAL A 205 -1.98 -10.96 19.93
N THR A 206 -2.00 -12.25 19.58
CA THR A 206 -3.10 -13.14 19.96
C THR A 206 -3.12 -13.52 21.45
N SER A 207 -2.02 -13.40 22.19
CA SER A 207 -1.99 -13.60 23.64
C SER A 207 -2.35 -12.35 24.44
N SER A 208 -2.15 -11.18 23.88
CA SER A 208 -2.47 -9.89 24.51
C SER A 208 -3.85 -9.38 24.08
N LYS A 209 -4.81 -9.37 25.01
CA LYS A 209 -6.15 -8.78 24.75
C LYS A 209 -6.07 -7.35 24.24
N LYS A 210 -5.18 -6.52 24.84
CA LYS A 210 -4.99 -5.13 24.44
C LYS A 210 -4.50 -5.03 22.99
N ALA A 211 -3.50 -5.81 22.60
CA ALA A 211 -2.99 -5.80 21.23
C ALA A 211 -4.06 -6.28 20.23
N THR A 212 -4.76 -7.37 20.55
CA THR A 212 -5.87 -7.88 19.72
C THR A 212 -6.93 -6.80 19.49
N TYR A 213 -7.40 -6.12 20.55
CA TYR A 213 -8.44 -5.08 20.43
C TYR A 213 -7.94 -3.86 19.63
N LEU A 214 -6.68 -3.45 19.80
CA LEU A 214 -6.09 -2.36 19.03
C LEU A 214 -6.02 -2.70 17.53
N TYR A 215 -5.60 -3.91 17.17
CA TYR A 215 -5.54 -4.32 15.77
C TYR A 215 -6.93 -4.50 15.14
N ILE A 216 -7.92 -5.04 15.88
CA ILE A 216 -9.31 -5.10 15.40
C ILE A 216 -9.87 -3.68 15.21
N GLY A 217 -9.67 -2.79 16.19
CA GLY A 217 -10.08 -1.39 16.09
C GLY A 217 -9.44 -0.68 14.89
N ALA A 218 -8.12 -0.86 14.68
CA ALA A 218 -7.42 -0.31 13.53
C ALA A 218 -7.97 -0.87 12.21
N PHE A 219 -8.23 -2.18 12.12
CA PHE A 219 -8.82 -2.80 10.95
C PHE A 219 -10.18 -2.17 10.61
N LEU A 220 -11.07 -2.00 11.60
CA LEU A 220 -12.39 -1.42 11.41
C LEU A 220 -12.31 0.08 11.03
N ILE A 221 -11.47 0.87 11.72
CA ILE A 221 -11.27 2.30 11.41
C ILE A 221 -10.76 2.48 9.98
N ILE A 222 -9.72 1.74 9.60
CA ILE A 222 -9.16 1.81 8.25
C ILE A 222 -10.18 1.33 7.20
N SER A 223 -10.97 0.29 7.51
CA SER A 223 -12.01 -0.20 6.60
C SER A 223 -13.10 0.86 6.36
N ILE A 224 -13.54 1.58 7.39
CA ILE A 224 -14.63 2.56 7.24
C ILE A 224 -14.10 3.84 6.59
N ILE A 225 -13.09 4.49 7.19
CA ILE A 225 -12.57 5.77 6.70
C ILE A 225 -11.84 5.58 5.35
N GLY A 226 -11.11 4.48 5.17
CA GLY A 226 -10.47 4.16 3.90
C GLY A 226 -11.47 4.04 2.76
N ASN A 227 -12.66 3.49 2.99
CA ASN A 227 -13.72 3.44 1.97
C ASN A 227 -14.35 4.82 1.67
N MET A 228 -14.32 5.76 2.62
CA MET A 228 -14.70 7.15 2.36
C MET A 228 -13.68 7.87 1.46
N VAL A 229 -12.39 7.49 1.54
CA VAL A 229 -11.34 7.99 0.64
C VAL A 229 -11.44 7.32 -0.74
N ALA A 230 -11.52 5.98 -0.75
CA ALA A 230 -11.62 5.19 -1.97
C ALA A 230 -12.30 3.84 -1.73
N ARG A 231 -13.34 3.54 -2.49
CA ARG A 231 -14.07 2.25 -2.46
C ARG A 231 -13.18 1.04 -2.76
N THR A 232 -12.03 1.24 -3.40
CA THR A 232 -11.00 0.23 -3.62
C THR A 232 -10.54 -0.42 -2.30
N THR A 233 -10.61 0.30 -1.17
CA THR A 233 -10.31 -0.22 0.18
C THR A 233 -11.16 -1.45 0.53
N THR A 234 -12.39 -1.57 -0.01
CA THR A 234 -13.25 -2.76 0.15
C THR A 234 -12.55 -4.05 -0.28
N VAL A 235 -11.71 -4.01 -1.33
CA VAL A 235 -10.96 -5.20 -1.79
C VAL A 235 -10.04 -5.71 -0.69
N GLY A 236 -9.26 -4.80 -0.07
CA GLY A 236 -8.39 -5.16 1.06
C GLY A 236 -9.14 -5.62 2.30
N MET A 237 -10.28 -4.99 2.59
CA MET A 237 -11.17 -5.39 3.68
C MET A 237 -11.68 -6.83 3.46
N LEU A 238 -12.20 -7.16 2.28
CA LEU A 238 -12.72 -8.48 1.97
C LEU A 238 -11.60 -9.54 1.96
N LEU A 239 -10.43 -9.25 1.37
CA LEU A 239 -9.28 -10.14 1.39
C LEU A 239 -8.74 -10.36 2.82
N GLY A 240 -8.71 -9.32 3.65
CA GLY A 240 -8.33 -9.41 5.05
C GLY A 240 -9.32 -10.23 5.88
N LEU A 241 -10.63 -10.03 5.69
CA LEU A 241 -11.68 -10.85 6.32
C LEU A 241 -11.57 -12.31 5.87
N GLY A 242 -11.40 -12.57 4.57
CA GLY A 242 -11.19 -13.90 4.03
C GLY A 242 -9.94 -14.57 4.61
N TYR A 243 -8.84 -13.80 4.74
CA TYR A 243 -7.63 -14.27 5.42
C TYR A 243 -7.92 -14.74 6.85
N MET A 244 -8.59 -13.91 7.65
CA MET A 244 -8.96 -14.25 9.03
C MET A 244 -9.92 -15.43 9.09
N ALA A 245 -10.89 -15.51 8.19
CA ALA A 245 -11.84 -16.63 8.13
C ALA A 245 -11.14 -17.96 7.83
N ILE A 246 -10.19 -17.97 6.91
CA ILE A 246 -9.42 -19.17 6.55
C ILE A 246 -8.49 -19.58 7.70
N THR A 247 -7.78 -18.63 8.32
CA THR A 247 -6.70 -18.93 9.27
C THR A 247 -7.17 -19.08 10.70
N ILE A 248 -8.19 -18.31 11.14
CA ILE A 248 -8.75 -18.38 12.50
C ILE A 248 -9.81 -19.51 12.62
N GLY A 249 -10.05 -20.24 11.55
CA GLY A 249 -10.70 -21.55 11.66
C GLY A 249 -12.19 -21.63 11.38
N LEU A 250 -12.81 -20.60 10.78
CA LEU A 250 -14.18 -20.72 10.27
C LEU A 250 -14.29 -21.74 9.12
N ALA A 251 -13.22 -21.90 8.32
CA ALA A 251 -13.23 -22.75 7.13
C ALA A 251 -12.81 -24.22 7.37
N HIS A 252 -12.11 -24.52 8.48
CA HIS A 252 -11.45 -25.83 8.63
C HIS A 252 -12.00 -26.72 9.76
N ARG A 253 -12.91 -26.25 10.62
CA ARG A 253 -13.39 -27.04 11.76
C ARG A 253 -14.90 -26.84 11.98
N ALA A 254 -15.58 -27.94 12.15
CA ALA A 254 -17.01 -27.94 12.55
C ALA A 254 -17.23 -27.37 13.96
N VAL A 255 -16.18 -27.27 14.79
CA VAL A 255 -16.28 -26.78 16.17
C VAL A 255 -15.25 -25.66 16.37
N LEU A 256 -15.72 -24.49 16.73
CA LEU A 256 -14.88 -23.36 17.10
C LEU A 256 -14.31 -23.55 18.51
N THR A 257 -13.02 -23.25 18.68
CA THR A 257 -12.41 -23.19 20.01
C THR A 257 -12.94 -21.98 20.78
N ARG A 258 -12.92 -22.07 22.13
CA ARG A 258 -13.33 -20.93 22.99
C ARG A 258 -12.62 -19.62 22.62
N ARG A 259 -11.35 -19.69 22.21
CA ARG A 259 -10.56 -18.53 21.81
C ARG A 259 -11.06 -17.91 20.51
N GLN A 260 -11.42 -18.74 19.52
CA GLN A 260 -12.00 -18.26 18.25
C GLN A 260 -13.38 -17.64 18.46
N VAL A 261 -14.19 -18.24 19.32
CA VAL A 261 -15.50 -17.66 19.69
C VAL A 261 -15.33 -16.28 20.33
N ILE A 262 -14.40 -16.13 21.28
CA ILE A 262 -14.13 -14.83 21.92
C ILE A 262 -13.63 -13.82 20.89
N PHE A 263 -12.70 -14.20 19.99
CA PHE A 263 -12.17 -13.32 18.94
C PHE A 263 -13.32 -12.78 18.06
N TRP A 264 -14.14 -13.66 17.50
CA TRP A 264 -15.23 -13.26 16.62
C TRP A 264 -16.33 -12.49 17.37
N SER A 265 -16.61 -12.84 18.63
CA SER A 265 -17.56 -12.07 19.45
C SER A 265 -17.06 -10.64 19.67
N VAL A 266 -15.79 -10.45 20.00
CA VAL A 266 -15.20 -9.11 20.16
C VAL A 266 -15.21 -8.35 18.84
N PHE A 267 -14.85 -9.00 17.74
CA PHE A 267 -14.91 -8.39 16.41
C PHE A 267 -16.33 -7.89 16.09
N LEU A 268 -17.36 -8.74 16.30
CA LEU A 268 -18.76 -8.38 16.05
C LEU A 268 -19.25 -7.26 16.97
N VAL A 269 -18.86 -7.27 18.25
CA VAL A 269 -19.23 -6.18 19.19
C VAL A 269 -18.61 -4.86 18.75
N LEU A 270 -17.30 -4.84 18.41
CA LEU A 270 -16.65 -3.62 17.93
C LEU A 270 -17.23 -3.14 16.60
N LEU A 271 -17.54 -4.06 15.70
CA LEU A 271 -18.24 -3.75 14.45
C LEU A 271 -19.63 -3.13 14.72
N ALA A 272 -20.40 -3.71 15.63
CA ALA A 272 -21.70 -3.18 16.00
C ALA A 272 -21.62 -1.78 16.60
N VAL A 273 -20.63 -1.52 17.46
CA VAL A 273 -20.36 -0.18 18.00
C VAL A 273 -20.03 0.80 16.87
N MET A 274 -19.16 0.40 15.92
CA MET A 274 -18.79 1.26 14.79
C MET A 274 -19.97 1.53 13.86
N ILE A 275 -20.83 0.53 13.61
CA ILE A 275 -22.08 0.72 12.87
C ILE A 275 -23.01 1.67 13.61
N GLY A 276 -23.18 1.51 14.92
CA GLY A 276 -24.00 2.41 15.75
C GLY A 276 -23.53 3.86 15.69
N LEU A 277 -22.21 4.09 15.80
CA LEU A 277 -21.62 5.41 15.62
C LEU A 277 -21.84 5.93 14.18
N GLY A 278 -21.67 5.07 13.18
CA GLY A 278 -21.93 5.42 11.78
C GLY A 278 -23.38 5.86 11.56
N VAL A 279 -24.35 5.13 12.08
CA VAL A 279 -25.77 5.49 12.01
C VAL A 279 -26.07 6.81 12.73
N TYR A 280 -25.44 7.04 13.89
CA TYR A 280 -25.57 8.30 14.61
C TYR A 280 -25.08 9.49 13.74
N PHE A 281 -23.86 9.41 13.18
CA PHE A 281 -23.32 10.47 12.32
C PHE A 281 -24.10 10.61 11.01
N TYR A 282 -24.52 9.51 10.40
CA TYR A 282 -25.35 9.52 9.20
C TYR A 282 -26.66 10.31 9.38
N ASN A 283 -27.28 10.23 10.57
CA ASN A 283 -28.53 10.92 10.86
C ASN A 283 -28.33 12.39 11.25
N ASN A 284 -27.18 12.74 11.83
CA ASN A 284 -26.96 14.06 12.43
C ASN A 284 -26.04 14.99 11.61
N ASP A 285 -25.31 14.46 10.61
CA ASP A 285 -24.35 15.22 9.82
C ASP A 285 -24.56 14.97 8.32
N ALA A 286 -24.82 16.04 7.56
CA ALA A 286 -25.10 15.92 6.12
C ALA A 286 -23.86 15.52 5.31
N SER A 287 -22.67 16.01 5.69
CA SER A 287 -21.41 15.66 5.03
C SER A 287 -21.07 14.19 5.27
N MET A 288 -21.20 13.72 6.53
CA MET A 288 -21.03 12.30 6.84
C MET A 288 -22.04 11.43 6.10
N ARG A 289 -23.28 11.85 5.97
CA ARG A 289 -24.30 11.12 5.20
C ARG A 289 -23.85 10.93 3.75
N SER A 290 -23.37 11.97 3.09
CA SER A 290 -22.84 11.90 1.72
C SER A 290 -21.66 10.93 1.64
N ASN A 291 -20.68 11.06 2.53
CA ASN A 291 -19.49 10.21 2.57
C ASN A 291 -19.83 8.73 2.83
N PHE A 292 -20.78 8.43 3.73
CA PHE A 292 -21.24 7.06 3.95
C PHE A 292 -21.99 6.50 2.74
N ARG A 293 -22.84 7.30 2.09
CA ARG A 293 -23.51 6.87 0.85
C ARG A 293 -22.50 6.59 -0.25
N PHE A 294 -21.47 7.41 -0.40
CA PHE A 294 -20.38 7.14 -1.33
C PHE A 294 -19.62 5.86 -0.97
N ALA A 295 -19.19 5.73 0.30
CA ALA A 295 -18.36 4.60 0.74
C ALA A 295 -19.05 3.24 0.58
N PHE A 296 -20.35 3.19 0.85
CA PHE A 296 -21.18 1.98 0.87
C PHE A 296 -22.32 2.00 -0.16
N GLU A 297 -22.10 2.68 -1.28
CA GLU A 297 -23.10 2.91 -2.33
C GLU A 297 -23.75 1.62 -2.83
N ALA A 298 -22.98 0.55 -3.09
CA ALA A 298 -23.50 -0.74 -3.52
C ALA A 298 -24.49 -1.33 -2.50
N PHE A 299 -24.24 -1.14 -1.19
CA PHE A 299 -25.13 -1.60 -0.14
C PHE A 299 -26.42 -0.77 -0.12
N PHE A 300 -26.31 0.57 -0.22
CA PHE A 300 -27.48 1.45 -0.28
C PHE A 300 -28.33 1.17 -1.53
N ASN A 301 -27.70 1.01 -2.70
CA ASN A 301 -28.40 0.66 -3.94
C ASN A 301 -29.10 -0.70 -3.83
N TYR A 302 -28.47 -1.69 -3.18
CA TYR A 302 -29.11 -2.98 -2.95
C TYR A 302 -30.36 -2.88 -2.05
N VAL A 303 -30.28 -2.09 -0.98
CA VAL A 303 -31.43 -1.91 -0.06
C VAL A 303 -32.54 -1.06 -0.69
N GLU A 304 -32.20 -0.03 -1.46
CA GLU A 304 -33.16 0.93 -2.02
C GLU A 304 -33.74 0.48 -3.38
N LYS A 305 -32.94 -0.20 -4.20
CA LYS A 305 -33.28 -0.53 -5.61
C LYS A 305 -33.25 -2.04 -5.90
N GLY A 306 -32.71 -2.86 -5.00
CA GLY A 306 -32.52 -4.30 -5.21
C GLY A 306 -31.32 -4.66 -6.10
N GLU A 307 -30.48 -3.69 -6.48
CA GLU A 307 -29.35 -3.85 -7.38
C GLU A 307 -28.04 -3.61 -6.64
N PHE A 308 -27.12 -4.60 -6.70
CA PHE A 308 -25.80 -4.48 -6.10
C PHE A 308 -24.82 -3.86 -7.10
N SER A 309 -24.98 -2.55 -7.36
CA SER A 309 -24.20 -1.77 -8.30
C SER A 309 -23.73 -0.44 -7.68
N THR A 310 -22.75 0.19 -8.33
CA THR A 310 -22.34 1.56 -8.04
C THR A 310 -22.17 2.31 -9.37
N ASP A 311 -22.44 3.61 -9.38
CA ASP A 311 -22.29 4.43 -10.60
C ASP A 311 -20.90 4.25 -11.25
N SER A 312 -19.82 4.17 -10.44
CA SER A 312 -18.49 3.93 -11.00
C SER A 312 -18.26 2.50 -11.49
N SER A 313 -18.92 1.49 -10.91
CA SER A 313 -18.83 0.11 -11.40
C SER A 313 -19.54 -0.03 -12.74
N ASP A 314 -20.68 0.63 -12.89
CA ASP A 314 -21.47 0.57 -14.11
C ASP A 314 -20.73 1.25 -15.27
N VAL A 315 -20.19 2.47 -15.05
CA VAL A 315 -19.32 3.15 -16.02
C VAL A 315 -18.09 2.30 -16.37
N LEU A 316 -17.47 1.67 -15.37
CA LEU A 316 -16.30 0.82 -15.56
C LEU A 316 -16.64 -0.40 -16.43
N LEU A 317 -17.77 -1.06 -16.18
CA LEU A 317 -18.18 -2.25 -16.92
C LEU A 317 -18.68 -1.93 -18.32
N GLU A 318 -19.41 -0.82 -18.50
CA GLU A 318 -20.03 -0.47 -19.77
C GLU A 318 -19.08 0.22 -20.75
N ARG A 319 -18.13 1.04 -20.25
CA ARG A 319 -17.39 2.00 -21.11
C ARG A 319 -15.89 1.91 -21.00
N MET A 320 -15.33 1.35 -19.92
CA MET A 320 -13.89 1.41 -19.68
C MET A 320 -13.09 0.19 -20.12
N TRP A 321 -13.73 -0.89 -20.56
CA TRP A 321 -13.06 -2.06 -21.14
C TRP A 321 -12.65 -1.78 -22.59
N ILE A 322 -11.51 -1.09 -22.76
CA ILE A 322 -10.97 -0.67 -24.04
C ILE A 322 -9.69 -1.46 -24.32
N TRP A 323 -9.67 -2.16 -25.42
CA TRP A 323 -8.56 -3.00 -25.83
C TRP A 323 -7.88 -2.47 -27.10
N PRO A 324 -6.63 -2.86 -27.40
CA PRO A 324 -5.98 -2.50 -28.65
C PRO A 324 -6.81 -2.89 -29.88
N TRP A 325 -6.86 -1.99 -30.84
CA TRP A 325 -7.64 -2.18 -32.08
C TRP A 325 -6.80 -2.59 -33.28
N THR A 326 -5.45 -2.67 -33.14
CA THR A 326 -4.51 -3.18 -34.15
C THR A 326 -3.82 -4.44 -33.65
N GLY A 327 -3.39 -5.31 -34.55
CA GLY A 327 -2.63 -6.53 -34.20
C GLY A 327 -1.34 -6.19 -33.44
N ASP A 328 -0.58 -5.19 -33.91
CA ASP A 328 0.66 -4.75 -33.28
C ASP A 328 0.41 -4.11 -31.91
N GLY A 329 -0.74 -3.44 -31.73
CA GLY A 329 -1.15 -2.87 -30.47
C GLY A 329 -1.32 -3.92 -29.34
N TRP A 330 -1.68 -5.16 -29.68
CA TRP A 330 -1.73 -6.26 -28.71
C TRP A 330 -0.33 -6.69 -28.23
N ILE A 331 0.70 -6.50 -29.04
CA ILE A 331 2.08 -6.89 -28.70
C ILE A 331 2.82 -5.73 -28.05
N PHE A 332 2.83 -4.57 -28.69
CA PHE A 332 3.63 -3.40 -28.31
C PHE A 332 2.82 -2.31 -27.59
N GLY A 333 1.48 -2.39 -27.59
CA GLY A 333 0.66 -1.27 -27.15
C GLY A 333 0.81 -0.07 -28.08
N TYR A 334 0.48 1.10 -27.56
CA TYR A 334 0.59 2.38 -28.30
C TYR A 334 1.59 3.35 -27.64
N GLY A 335 2.28 2.94 -26.57
CA GLY A 335 3.28 3.76 -25.88
C GLY A 335 2.72 5.01 -25.21
N LEU A 336 1.41 5.02 -24.86
CA LEU A 336 0.73 6.14 -24.22
C LEU A 336 0.07 5.66 -22.91
N PHE A 337 0.38 6.31 -21.81
CA PHE A 337 -0.13 5.96 -20.48
C PHE A 337 -0.86 7.13 -19.81
N GLU A 338 -0.34 8.36 -19.95
CA GLU A 338 -0.89 9.55 -19.33
C GLU A 338 -2.24 9.93 -19.91
N TRP A 339 -3.18 10.36 -19.07
CA TRP A 339 -4.54 10.73 -19.46
C TRP A 339 -4.58 11.81 -20.55
N GLY A 340 -3.71 12.81 -20.46
CA GLY A 340 -3.64 13.88 -21.46
C GLY A 340 -3.37 13.38 -22.88
N ASN A 341 -2.62 12.29 -23.01
CA ASN A 341 -2.29 11.66 -24.28
C ASN A 341 -3.48 10.89 -24.87
N TRP A 342 -4.31 10.25 -24.02
CA TRP A 342 -5.47 9.50 -24.46
C TRP A 342 -6.70 10.35 -24.69
N TYR A 343 -6.82 11.48 -23.99
CA TYR A 343 -7.98 12.36 -24.10
C TYR A 343 -8.22 12.85 -25.52
N GLN A 344 -7.16 13.16 -26.26
CA GLN A 344 -7.24 13.56 -27.67
C GLN A 344 -7.80 12.46 -28.59
N TYR A 345 -7.75 11.19 -28.18
CA TYR A 345 -8.32 10.05 -28.89
C TYR A 345 -9.71 9.65 -28.37
N GLY A 346 -10.28 10.38 -27.42
CA GLY A 346 -11.56 10.07 -26.80
C GLY A 346 -11.55 8.81 -25.93
N ILE A 347 -10.37 8.33 -25.52
CA ILE A 347 -10.20 7.11 -24.75
C ILE A 347 -10.05 7.46 -23.29
N GLN A 348 -10.92 6.89 -22.45
CA GLN A 348 -10.88 7.05 -21.00
C GLN A 348 -11.08 5.69 -20.36
N THR A 349 -10.02 5.15 -19.74
CA THR A 349 -10.09 3.92 -18.95
C THR A 349 -9.23 3.99 -17.73
N ASP A 350 -9.80 3.68 -16.56
CA ASP A 350 -9.08 3.50 -15.30
C ASP A 350 -8.58 2.06 -15.13
N ILE A 351 -9.16 1.12 -15.89
CA ILE A 351 -8.86 -0.31 -15.78
C ILE A 351 -7.38 -0.56 -16.03
N GLY A 352 -6.68 -1.04 -15.03
CA GLY A 352 -5.24 -1.30 -15.10
C GLY A 352 -4.87 -2.27 -16.23
N TYR A 353 -5.63 -3.35 -16.41
CA TYR A 353 -5.41 -4.29 -17.51
C TYR A 353 -5.46 -3.60 -18.87
N CYS A 354 -6.46 -2.77 -19.09
CA CYS A 354 -6.60 -2.02 -20.34
C CYS A 354 -5.46 -1.01 -20.51
N ARG A 355 -5.17 -0.20 -19.48
CA ARG A 355 -4.12 0.82 -19.53
C ARG A 355 -2.74 0.22 -19.78
N PHE A 356 -2.39 -0.88 -19.10
CA PHE A 356 -1.11 -1.55 -19.33
C PHE A 356 -1.04 -2.16 -20.73
N THR A 357 -2.13 -2.81 -21.20
CA THR A 357 -2.16 -3.39 -22.53
C THR A 357 -2.11 -2.30 -23.63
N LEU A 358 -2.81 -1.20 -23.44
CA LEU A 358 -2.74 -0.06 -24.35
C LEU A 358 -1.37 0.62 -24.35
N TYR A 359 -0.64 0.60 -23.22
CA TYR A 359 0.68 1.20 -23.13
C TYR A 359 1.79 0.30 -23.69
N CYS A 360 1.88 -0.95 -23.23
CA CYS A 360 3.03 -1.83 -23.51
C CYS A 360 2.65 -3.23 -24.01
N GLY A 361 1.41 -3.40 -24.45
CA GLY A 361 0.89 -4.66 -24.97
C GLY A 361 0.75 -5.75 -23.92
N LEU A 362 0.31 -6.94 -24.37
CA LEU A 362 0.21 -8.12 -23.49
C LEU A 362 1.57 -8.59 -22.99
N VAL A 363 2.63 -8.38 -23.78
CA VAL A 363 4.00 -8.75 -23.36
C VAL A 363 4.42 -7.94 -22.14
N GLY A 364 4.20 -6.61 -22.16
CA GLY A 364 4.51 -5.74 -21.02
C GLY A 364 3.63 -6.06 -19.80
N LEU A 365 2.33 -6.31 -20.00
CA LEU A 365 1.43 -6.73 -18.93
C LEU A 365 1.90 -8.05 -18.29
N ALA A 366 2.31 -9.03 -19.10
CA ALA A 366 2.82 -10.31 -18.61
C ALA A 366 4.13 -10.14 -17.83
N LEU A 367 5.08 -9.34 -18.33
CA LEU A 367 6.34 -9.03 -17.64
C LEU A 367 6.08 -8.37 -16.30
N PHE A 368 5.14 -7.42 -16.24
CA PHE A 368 4.79 -6.73 -15.00
C PHE A 368 4.08 -7.65 -14.01
N GLY A 369 3.19 -8.53 -14.48
CA GLY A 369 2.58 -9.57 -13.66
C GLY A 369 3.60 -10.57 -13.09
N LEU A 370 4.52 -11.05 -13.92
CA LEU A 370 5.60 -11.96 -13.50
C LEU A 370 6.52 -11.29 -12.46
N TYR A 371 6.79 -10.01 -12.58
CA TYR A 371 7.55 -9.24 -11.61
C TYR A 371 6.91 -9.31 -10.21
N PHE A 372 5.59 -9.11 -10.08
CA PHE A 372 4.90 -9.19 -8.77
C PHE A 372 4.77 -10.63 -8.27
N ILE A 373 4.56 -11.59 -9.14
CA ILE A 373 4.57 -13.02 -8.76
C ILE A 373 5.93 -13.43 -8.22
N TYR A 374 7.03 -12.96 -8.85
CA TYR A 374 8.38 -13.22 -8.35
C TYR A 374 8.58 -12.61 -6.96
N ASN A 375 8.26 -11.33 -6.76
CA ASN A 375 8.42 -10.64 -5.48
C ASN A 375 7.65 -11.35 -4.35
N ALA A 376 6.41 -11.75 -4.61
CA ALA A 376 5.60 -12.52 -3.66
C ALA A 376 6.19 -13.91 -3.39
N THR A 377 6.76 -14.56 -4.41
CA THR A 377 7.40 -15.88 -4.25
C THR A 377 8.62 -15.79 -3.33
N VAL A 378 9.41 -14.72 -3.40
CA VAL A 378 10.52 -14.47 -2.48
C VAL A 378 10.00 -14.35 -1.05
N VAL A 379 8.97 -13.53 -0.82
CA VAL A 379 8.34 -13.37 0.49
C VAL A 379 7.83 -14.71 1.03
N ALA A 380 7.14 -15.51 0.19
CA ALA A 380 6.62 -16.82 0.58
C ALA A 380 7.71 -17.84 0.95
N ARG A 381 8.89 -17.72 0.34
CA ARG A 381 10.04 -18.61 0.61
C ARG A 381 10.79 -18.22 1.87
N LYS A 382 10.94 -16.91 2.11
CA LYS A 382 11.72 -16.39 3.24
C LYS A 382 10.89 -16.36 4.54
N PHE A 383 9.63 -16.01 4.46
CA PHE A 383 8.71 -16.03 5.60
C PHE A 383 7.74 -17.22 5.48
N ARG A 384 8.10 -18.37 6.09
CA ARG A 384 7.30 -19.60 5.98
C ARG A 384 5.86 -19.44 6.46
N ASP A 385 5.66 -18.67 7.52
CA ASP A 385 4.34 -18.39 8.11
C ASP A 385 3.53 -17.36 7.30
N ALA A 386 4.17 -16.67 6.34
CA ALA A 386 3.55 -15.66 5.49
C ALA A 386 3.23 -16.16 4.05
N ARG A 387 3.22 -17.49 3.79
CA ARG A 387 2.91 -18.02 2.46
C ARG A 387 1.53 -17.61 1.98
N LEU A 388 0.52 -17.72 2.85
CA LEU A 388 -0.84 -17.28 2.52
C LEU A 388 -0.91 -15.76 2.35
N LEU A 389 -0.16 -14.99 3.15
CA LEU A 389 -0.02 -13.54 2.97
C LEU A 389 0.52 -13.21 1.58
N ALA A 390 1.61 -13.86 1.17
CA ALA A 390 2.20 -13.65 -0.14
C ALA A 390 1.23 -13.98 -1.29
N LEU A 391 0.47 -15.07 -1.18
CA LEU A 391 -0.57 -15.41 -2.14
C LEU A 391 -1.65 -14.35 -2.22
N ILE A 392 -2.14 -13.84 -1.08
CA ILE A 392 -3.18 -12.82 -1.05
C ILE A 392 -2.66 -11.47 -1.57
N LEU A 393 -1.38 -11.14 -1.39
CA LEU A 393 -0.78 -9.96 -2.00
C LEU A 393 -0.72 -10.07 -3.54
N VAL A 394 -0.49 -11.26 -4.09
CA VAL A 394 -0.62 -11.50 -5.53
C VAL A 394 -2.06 -11.31 -5.98
N VAL A 395 -3.01 -11.93 -5.28
CA VAL A 395 -4.44 -11.77 -5.58
C VAL A 395 -4.84 -10.29 -5.51
N LEU A 396 -4.38 -9.56 -4.49
CA LEU A 396 -4.61 -8.11 -4.38
C LEU A 396 -4.08 -7.38 -5.61
N THR A 397 -2.82 -7.64 -6.03
CA THR A 397 -2.20 -6.96 -7.18
C THR A 397 -3.06 -7.11 -8.44
N PHE A 398 -3.50 -8.33 -8.75
CA PHE A 398 -4.33 -8.58 -9.92
C PHE A 398 -5.77 -8.08 -9.76
N ALA A 399 -6.31 -8.10 -8.54
CA ALA A 399 -7.66 -7.59 -8.28
C ALA A 399 -7.73 -6.06 -8.41
N ILE A 400 -6.72 -5.31 -7.94
CA ILE A 400 -6.71 -3.85 -8.10
C ILE A 400 -6.59 -3.42 -9.57
N TRP A 401 -5.93 -4.21 -10.42
CA TRP A 401 -5.82 -3.92 -11.86
C TRP A 401 -7.14 -4.03 -12.62
N ILE A 402 -8.18 -4.63 -12.03
CA ILE A 402 -9.53 -4.55 -12.59
C ILE A 402 -10.05 -3.10 -12.57
N LYS A 403 -9.58 -2.28 -11.64
CA LYS A 403 -10.07 -0.92 -11.44
C LYS A 403 -9.03 0.17 -11.68
N VAL A 404 -7.76 -0.06 -11.31
CA VAL A 404 -6.75 0.99 -11.32
C VAL A 404 -5.38 0.45 -11.74
N SER A 405 -4.63 1.27 -12.51
CA SER A 405 -3.29 0.97 -13.00
C SER A 405 -2.23 1.40 -11.99
N THR A 406 -2.17 0.74 -10.84
CA THR A 406 -1.19 1.01 -9.78
C THR A 406 -0.54 -0.28 -9.28
N ASP A 407 0.48 -0.16 -8.41
CA ASP A 407 1.20 -1.29 -7.86
C ASP A 407 1.42 -1.16 -6.34
N ILE A 408 1.94 -2.21 -5.73
CA ILE A 408 2.23 -2.30 -4.30
C ILE A 408 3.72 -2.55 -4.02
N PHE A 409 4.60 -2.17 -4.95
CA PHE A 409 6.03 -2.46 -4.82
C PHE A 409 6.67 -1.81 -3.59
N GLN A 410 6.17 -0.65 -3.12
CA GLN A 410 6.64 -0.04 -1.88
C GLN A 410 6.55 -0.98 -0.66
N LEU A 411 5.55 -1.87 -0.63
CA LEU A 411 5.46 -2.90 0.41
C LEU A 411 6.52 -3.98 0.23
N TYR A 412 6.70 -4.48 -1.02
CA TYR A 412 7.73 -5.49 -1.29
C TYR A 412 9.13 -4.98 -1.00
N ALA A 413 9.41 -3.70 -1.26
CA ALA A 413 10.69 -3.08 -0.93
C ALA A 413 10.98 -3.13 0.58
N LEU A 414 9.98 -2.83 1.44
CA LEU A 414 10.10 -2.98 2.89
C LEU A 414 10.34 -4.44 3.28
N LEU A 415 9.58 -5.39 2.70
CA LEU A 415 9.74 -6.81 3.00
C LEU A 415 11.12 -7.33 2.60
N PHE A 416 11.68 -6.88 1.49
CA PHE A 416 13.03 -7.23 1.06
C PHE A 416 14.09 -6.69 2.01
N CYS A 417 13.95 -5.46 2.48
CA CYS A 417 14.88 -4.89 3.46
C CYS A 417 14.83 -5.61 4.81
N ILE A 418 13.65 -6.09 5.26
CA ILE A 418 13.51 -6.90 6.46
C ILE A 418 14.23 -8.25 6.29
N ILE A 419 14.05 -8.93 5.16
CA ILE A 419 14.72 -10.20 4.88
C ILE A 419 16.24 -10.00 4.92
N GLY A 420 16.74 -8.92 4.31
CA GLY A 420 18.15 -8.58 4.31
C GLY A 420 18.72 -8.29 5.71
N ASP A 421 17.92 -7.68 6.57
CA ASP A 421 18.29 -7.37 7.95
C ASP A 421 18.51 -8.66 8.79
N TYR A 422 17.68 -9.68 8.58
CA TYR A 422 17.83 -10.99 9.21
C TYR A 422 19.02 -11.78 8.65
N GLU A 423 19.19 -11.83 7.33
CA GLU A 423 20.31 -12.55 6.71
C GLU A 423 21.67 -11.96 7.12
N LEU A 424 21.74 -10.63 7.33
CA LEU A 424 22.94 -9.99 7.82
C LEU A 424 23.26 -10.39 9.25
N GLU A 425 22.26 -10.46 10.13
CA GLU A 425 22.45 -10.87 11.51
C GLU A 425 22.89 -12.34 11.62
N GLU A 426 22.32 -13.24 10.79
CA GLU A 426 22.75 -14.63 10.73
C GLU A 426 24.23 -14.74 10.32
N LEU A 427 24.67 -13.97 9.31
CA LEU A 427 26.07 -13.95 8.87
C LEU A 427 27.01 -13.40 9.94
N GLU A 428 26.61 -12.32 10.65
CA GLU A 428 27.38 -11.75 11.75
C GLU A 428 27.51 -12.74 12.91
N ALA A 429 26.45 -13.50 13.22
CA ALA A 429 26.46 -14.53 14.27
C ALA A 429 27.33 -15.73 13.88
N GLU A 430 27.30 -16.18 12.63
CA GLU A 430 28.17 -17.25 12.14
C GLU A 430 29.67 -16.84 12.20
N ALA A 431 30.00 -15.62 11.75
CA ALA A 431 31.36 -15.12 11.80
C ALA A 431 31.89 -15.01 13.25
N ALA A 432 31.03 -14.62 14.20
CA ALA A 432 31.43 -14.55 15.63
C ALA A 432 31.63 -15.92 16.28
N LEU A 433 31.12 -17.01 15.69
CA LEU A 433 31.35 -18.39 16.17
C LEU A 433 32.64 -19.02 15.60
N GLU A 434 33.16 -18.44 14.50
CA GLU A 434 34.40 -18.87 13.84
C GLU A 434 35.64 -18.16 14.41
N GLU A 435 35.48 -17.05 15.14
CA GLU A 435 36.53 -16.36 15.91
C GLU A 435 36.66 -16.94 17.35
#